data_3f07d524a5642a112816ded6f7ec075c
#
_entry.id   3f07d524a5642a112816ded6f7ec075c
#
_cell.length_a   1.000
_cell.length_b   1.000
_cell.length_c   1.000
_cell.angle_alpha   90.00
_cell.angle_beta   90.00
_cell.angle_gamma   90.00
#
_symmetry.space_group_name_H-M   'P 1'
#
loop_
_entity.id
_entity.type
_entity.pdbx_description
1 polymer ?
#
loop_
_entity_poly.entity_id
_entity_poly.type
_entity_poly.pdbx_seq_one_letter_code
_entity_poly.pdbx_strand_id
1 'polypeptide(L)' 'MKRERDFVESRRNRIVEIMEEKPEVRVDELSQLLGVSLITIRRDLQYLEE' A
#
# COMPACT_ATOMS: atom_id res chain seq x y z
N MET A 1 -17.14 7.99 -11.51
CA MET A 1 -17.32 7.78 -10.06
C MET A 1 -16.44 6.65 -9.58
N LYS A 2 -15.62 6.90 -8.56
CA LYS A 2 -14.72 5.86 -8.05
C LYS A 2 -15.46 4.94 -7.11
N ARG A 3 -15.18 3.66 -7.24
CA ARG A 3 -15.72 2.63 -6.36
C ARG A 3 -14.70 2.31 -5.28
N GLU A 4 -15.15 1.64 -4.23
CA GLU A 4 -14.27 1.20 -3.16
C GLU A 4 -13.07 0.40 -3.69
N ARG A 5 -13.32 -0.40 -4.72
CA ARG A 5 -12.29 -1.20 -5.39
C ARG A 5 -11.17 -0.32 -5.96
N ASP A 6 -11.53 0.85 -6.50
CA ASP A 6 -10.55 1.76 -7.10
C ASP A 6 -9.60 2.32 -6.04
N PHE A 7 -10.10 2.54 -4.84
CA PHE A 7 -9.24 3.00 -3.75
C PHE A 7 -8.20 1.95 -3.38
N VAL A 8 -8.62 0.68 -3.35
CA VAL A 8 -7.71 -0.41 -3.02
C VAL A 8 -6.62 -0.54 -4.09
N GLU A 9 -6.99 -0.50 -5.34
CA GLU A 9 -6.03 -0.59 -6.43
C GLU A 9 -5.07 0.59 -6.45
N SER A 10 -5.60 1.80 -6.25
CA SER A 10 -4.77 3.01 -6.20
C SER A 10 -3.76 2.92 -5.07
N ARG A 11 -4.20 2.46 -3.90
CA ARG A 11 -3.32 2.31 -2.75
C ARG A 11 -2.22 1.30 -3.03
N ARG A 12 -2.58 0.16 -3.59
CA ARG A 12 -1.59 -0.89 -3.91
C ARG A 12 -0.58 -0.42 -4.94
N ASN A 13 -1.03 0.31 -5.95
CA ASN A 13 -0.13 0.89 -6.94
C ASN A 13 0.82 1.88 -6.29
N ARG A 14 0.31 2.69 -5.37
CA ARG A 14 1.14 3.66 -4.66
C ARG A 14 2.18 2.97 -3.79
N ILE A 15 1.81 1.86 -3.16
CA ILE A 15 2.75 1.08 -2.36
C ILE A 15 3.90 0.58 -3.24
N VAL A 16 3.57 0.05 -4.41
CA VAL A 16 4.59 -0.44 -5.34
C VAL A 16 5.54 0.69 -5.75
N GLU A 17 5.00 1.86 -6.08
CA GLU A 17 5.82 3.01 -6.45
C GLU A 17 6.79 3.39 -5.34
N ILE A 18 6.29 3.44 -4.11
CA ILE A 18 7.11 3.80 -2.96
C ILE A 18 8.22 2.77 -2.75
N MET A 19 7.88 1.50 -2.87
CA MET A 19 8.85 0.42 -2.68
C MET A 19 9.91 0.41 -3.77
N GLU A 20 9.56 0.80 -4.97
CA GLU A 20 10.52 0.91 -6.06
C GLU A 20 11.51 2.05 -5.84
N GLU A 21 11.03 3.15 -5.30
CA GLU A 21 11.88 4.30 -5.00
C GLU A 21 12.71 4.07 -3.74
N LYS A 22 12.15 3.36 -2.77
CA LYS A 22 12.76 3.16 -1.45
C LYS A 22 12.57 1.72 -1.02
N PRO A 23 13.42 0.81 -1.50
CA PRO A 23 13.29 -0.63 -1.17
C PRO A 23 13.34 -0.93 0.33
N GLU A 24 13.96 -0.06 1.12
CA GLU A 24 14.09 -0.24 2.57
C GLU A 24 12.89 0.27 3.36
N VAL A 25 11.85 0.77 2.68
CA VAL A 25 10.67 1.30 3.37
C VAL A 25 10.02 0.22 4.22
N ARG A 26 9.54 0.62 5.40
CA ARG A 26 8.91 -0.30 6.34
C ARG A 26 7.39 -0.19 6.32
N VAL A 27 6.73 -1.22 6.85
CA VAL A 27 5.28 -1.29 6.90
C VAL A 27 4.68 -0.09 7.65
N ASP A 28 5.30 0.28 8.78
CA ASP A 28 4.82 1.41 9.55
C ASP A 28 4.98 2.73 8.78
N GLU A 29 6.03 2.87 8.00
CA GLU A 29 6.21 4.04 7.16
C GLU A 29 5.12 4.11 6.09
N LEU A 30 4.82 2.99 5.45
CA LEU A 30 3.75 2.92 4.46
C LEU A 30 2.41 3.30 5.07
N SER A 31 2.14 2.79 6.27
CA SER A 31 0.92 3.11 7.00
C SER A 31 0.78 4.62 7.20
N GLN A 32 1.84 5.27 7.62
CA GLN A 32 1.82 6.71 7.86
C GLN A 32 1.70 7.51 6.57
N LEU A 33 2.44 7.11 5.54
CA LEU A 33 2.41 7.83 4.26
C LEU A 33 1.06 7.75 3.58
N LEU A 34 0.38 6.62 3.71
CA LEU A 34 -0.89 6.39 3.04
C LEU A 34 -2.11 6.64 3.93
N GLY A 35 -1.87 6.86 5.22
CA GLY A 35 -2.96 7.15 6.16
C GLY A 35 -3.90 5.97 6.38
N VAL A 36 -3.36 4.75 6.36
CA VAL A 36 -4.15 3.54 6.60
C VAL A 36 -3.49 2.71 7.69
N SER A 37 -4.23 1.74 8.24
CA SER A 37 -3.73 0.92 9.34
C SER A 37 -2.63 -0.05 8.88
N LEU A 38 -1.83 -0.50 9.84
CA LEU A 38 -0.80 -1.52 9.58
C LEU A 38 -1.41 -2.80 9.04
N ILE A 39 -2.59 -3.17 9.55
CA ILE A 39 -3.28 -4.36 9.09
C ILE A 39 -3.61 -4.24 7.61
N THR A 40 -4.08 -3.07 7.20
CA THR A 40 -4.41 -2.82 5.79
C THR A 40 -3.17 -2.93 4.92
N ILE A 41 -2.06 -2.35 5.36
CA ILE A 41 -0.79 -2.42 4.61
C ILE A 41 -0.31 -3.86 4.50
N ARG A 42 -0.38 -4.62 5.58
CA ARG A 42 0.05 -6.01 5.54
C ARG A 42 -0.78 -6.84 4.57
N ARG A 43 -2.08 -6.60 4.52
CA ARG A 43 -2.96 -7.28 3.57
C ARG A 43 -2.59 -6.92 2.14
N ASP A 44 -2.32 -5.65 1.89
CA ASP A 44 -1.93 -5.20 0.56
C ASP A 44 -0.61 -5.84 0.13
N LEU A 45 0.37 -5.88 1.03
CA LEU A 45 1.66 -6.47 0.73
C LEU A 45 1.53 -7.97 0.46
N GLN A 46 0.69 -8.65 1.23
CA GLN A 46 0.44 -10.06 1.02
C GLN A 46 -0.19 -10.30 -0.36
N TYR A 47 -1.13 -9.46 -0.73
CA TYR A 47 -1.75 -9.53 -2.05
C TYR A 47 -0.70 -9.32 -3.15
N LEU A 48 0.18 -8.35 -2.97
CA LEU A 48 1.19 -8.03 -3.98
C LEU A 48 2.25 -9.10 -4.13
N GLU A 49 2.48 -9.89 -3.08
CA GLU A 49 3.44 -11.01 -3.13
C GLU A 49 2.90 -12.21 -3.88
N GLU A 50 1.60 -12.33 -3.96
CA GLU A 50 0.97 -13.42 -4.70
C GLU A 50 1.01 -13.11 -6.20
#